data_4cc3bc4f57d31467f308f944225143bc
#
_entry.id   4cc3bc4f57d31467f308f944225143bc
#
_cell.length_a   1.000
_cell.length_b   1.000
_cell.length_c   1.000
_cell.angle_alpha   90.00
_cell.angle_beta   90.00
_cell.angle_gamma   90.00
#
_symmetry.space_group_name_H-M   'P 1'
#
loop_
_entity.id
_entity.type
_entity.pdbx_description
1 polymer ?
#
loop_
_entity_poly.entity_id
_entity_poly.type
_entity_poly.pdbx_seq_one_letter_code
_entity_poly.pdbx_strand_id
1 'polypeptide(L)'
;ETKDIADAGGPSPALTTSKNPDLAPLIERVGLEPCPLGDDDPDAAIPGLPSVTFRCLGDGPDVNLSAVRGTPLVINVWASWCPPCIAEMPILASAAADLKGQVQFLGVDIEDRDSAALMMMEGFDADFPSVVDNKGEIRRLMAISGPPVTFFVKEFGVIVGRHNGSLPDDAYLNQLLIRYLGIRR
;
A
#
# COMPACT_ATOMS: atom_id res chain seq x y z
N GLU A 1 -41.18 8.34 -41.10
CA GLU A 1 -40.65 8.85 -39.80
C GLU A 1 -39.75 7.79 -39.18
N THR A 2 -38.47 7.94 -39.44
CA THR A 2 -37.43 7.08 -38.88
C THR A 2 -36.98 7.65 -37.53
N LYS A 3 -37.14 6.88 -36.48
CA LYS A 3 -36.77 7.25 -35.12
C LYS A 3 -35.35 6.73 -34.86
N ASP A 4 -34.37 7.64 -34.85
CA ASP A 4 -33.00 7.37 -34.51
C ASP A 4 -32.92 6.98 -33.02
N ILE A 5 -32.43 5.77 -32.75
CA ILE A 5 -32.08 5.29 -31.42
C ILE A 5 -30.61 5.64 -31.23
N ALA A 6 -30.34 6.69 -30.43
CA ALA A 6 -28.99 7.05 -30.03
C ALA A 6 -28.39 5.96 -29.16
N ASP A 7 -27.34 5.38 -29.66
CA ASP A 7 -26.46 4.46 -28.95
C ASP A 7 -25.69 5.21 -27.83
N ALA A 8 -26.08 4.96 -26.59
CA ALA A 8 -25.39 5.47 -25.42
C ALA A 8 -24.20 4.55 -25.11
N GLY A 9 -23.13 4.69 -25.87
CA GLY A 9 -21.84 4.07 -25.60
C GLY A 9 -21.22 4.70 -24.35
N GLY A 10 -21.50 4.12 -23.17
CA GLY A 10 -20.73 4.39 -21.97
C GLY A 10 -19.28 3.91 -22.14
N PRO A 11 -18.30 4.56 -21.49
CA PRO A 11 -16.92 4.14 -21.57
C PRO A 11 -16.80 2.72 -21.03
N SER A 12 -16.37 1.81 -21.91
CA SER A 12 -16.00 0.44 -21.54
C SER A 12 -14.88 0.53 -20.49
N PRO A 13 -14.95 -0.21 -19.37
CA PRO A 13 -13.84 -0.22 -18.41
C PRO A 13 -12.60 -0.70 -19.16
N ALA A 14 -11.55 0.14 -19.15
CA ALA A 14 -10.26 -0.23 -19.69
C ALA A 14 -9.79 -1.50 -18.95
N LEU A 15 -9.67 -2.61 -19.67
CA LEU A 15 -9.04 -3.83 -19.18
C LEU A 15 -7.59 -3.46 -18.82
N THR A 16 -7.32 -3.20 -17.54
CA THR A 16 -5.97 -3.07 -17.02
C THR A 16 -5.31 -4.43 -17.19
N THR A 17 -4.44 -4.53 -18.18
CA THR A 17 -3.68 -5.75 -18.43
C THR A 17 -2.70 -5.90 -17.28
N SER A 18 -2.86 -6.94 -16.46
CA SER A 18 -1.92 -7.27 -15.38
C SER A 18 -0.50 -7.29 -15.91
N LYS A 19 0.43 -6.63 -15.21
CA LYS A 19 1.86 -6.61 -15.58
C LYS A 19 2.49 -8.00 -15.51
N ASN A 20 1.86 -8.92 -14.78
CA ASN A 20 2.25 -10.32 -14.69
C ASN A 20 1.03 -11.24 -14.94
N PRO A 21 0.82 -11.70 -16.19
CA PRO A 21 -0.36 -12.48 -16.56
C PRO A 21 -0.47 -13.81 -15.78
N ASP A 22 0.65 -14.39 -15.33
CA ASP A 22 0.65 -15.64 -14.56
C ASP A 22 0.07 -15.46 -13.15
N LEU A 23 0.09 -14.24 -12.63
CA LEU A 23 -0.43 -13.88 -11.30
C LEU A 23 -1.83 -13.25 -11.35
N ALA A 24 -2.36 -12.95 -12.53
CA ALA A 24 -3.66 -12.29 -12.67
C ALA A 24 -4.79 -12.99 -11.90
N PRO A 25 -4.94 -14.34 -11.93
CA PRO A 25 -5.98 -15.01 -11.15
C PRO A 25 -5.80 -14.87 -9.62
N LEU A 26 -4.56 -14.76 -9.15
CA LEU A 26 -4.26 -14.58 -7.74
C LEU A 26 -4.52 -13.12 -7.31
N ILE A 27 -4.12 -12.16 -8.12
CA ILE A 27 -4.40 -10.73 -7.90
C ILE A 27 -5.91 -10.48 -7.81
N GLU A 28 -6.68 -11.09 -8.72
CA GLU A 28 -8.15 -11.00 -8.70
C GLU A 28 -8.77 -11.58 -7.43
N ARG A 29 -8.28 -12.73 -6.95
CA ARG A 29 -8.79 -13.35 -5.71
C ARG A 29 -8.45 -12.55 -4.46
N VAL A 30 -7.25 -11.99 -4.37
CA VAL A 30 -6.85 -11.09 -3.26
C VAL A 30 -7.71 -9.84 -3.25
N GLY A 31 -8.10 -9.34 -4.43
CA GLY A 31 -8.91 -8.13 -4.55
C GLY A 31 -8.15 -6.87 -4.12
N LEU A 32 -6.82 -6.84 -4.38
CA LEU A 32 -5.98 -5.71 -4.00
C LEU A 32 -6.56 -4.39 -4.50
N GLU A 33 -6.62 -3.40 -3.63
CA GLU A 33 -6.87 -2.03 -4.04
C GLU A 33 -5.75 -1.55 -4.98
N PRO A 34 -6.08 -0.74 -5.99
CA PRO A 34 -5.07 -0.21 -6.89
C PRO A 34 -4.04 0.65 -6.12
N CYS A 35 -2.79 0.54 -6.51
CA CYS A 35 -1.76 1.40 -5.94
C CYS A 35 -2.06 2.88 -6.17
N PRO A 36 -1.74 3.75 -5.19
CA PRO A 36 -2.04 5.17 -5.30
C PRO A 36 -1.31 5.83 -6.46
N LEU A 37 -2.01 6.71 -7.16
CA LEU A 37 -1.38 7.68 -8.05
C LEU A 37 -0.67 8.72 -7.18
N GLY A 38 0.62 8.95 -7.45
CA GLY A 38 1.32 10.07 -6.84
C GLY A 38 0.97 11.38 -7.55
N ASP A 39 1.11 12.50 -6.84
CA ASP A 39 1.15 13.81 -7.49
C ASP A 39 2.48 13.95 -8.23
N ASP A 40 2.42 14.18 -9.55
CA ASP A 40 3.60 14.38 -10.41
C ASP A 40 4.23 15.78 -10.25
N ASP A 41 4.00 16.46 -9.11
CA ASP A 41 4.60 17.78 -8.85
C ASP A 41 6.08 17.61 -8.45
N PRO A 42 7.03 17.97 -9.35
CA PRO A 42 8.45 17.84 -9.08
C PRO A 42 8.96 18.80 -7.98
N ASP A 43 8.23 19.87 -7.68
CA ASP A 43 8.56 20.82 -6.61
C ASP A 43 8.10 20.36 -5.22
N ALA A 44 7.41 19.24 -5.17
CA ALA A 44 6.92 18.66 -3.94
C ALA A 44 7.98 17.85 -3.15
N ALA A 45 9.26 18.11 -3.31
CA ALA A 45 10.34 17.55 -2.49
C ALA A 45 10.27 18.07 -1.06
N ILE A 46 9.25 17.60 -0.32
CA ILE A 46 9.15 17.84 1.12
C ILE A 46 10.03 16.82 1.84
N PRO A 47 10.78 17.20 2.88
CA PRO A 47 11.56 16.27 3.69
C PRO A 47 10.64 15.20 4.30
N GLY A 48 10.79 13.95 3.90
CA GLY A 48 9.93 12.88 4.40
C GLY A 48 10.22 11.56 3.70
N LEU A 49 9.32 11.14 2.85
CA LEU A 49 9.47 9.90 2.09
C LEU A 49 10.53 10.05 0.99
N PRO A 50 11.36 9.01 0.78
CA PRO A 50 12.38 9.04 -0.25
C PRO A 50 11.77 9.07 -1.66
N SER A 51 12.41 9.80 -2.59
CA SER A 51 12.07 9.74 -4.00
C SER A 51 12.61 8.45 -4.60
N VAL A 52 11.79 7.42 -4.52
CA VAL A 52 12.06 6.09 -5.07
C VAL A 52 10.76 5.52 -5.64
N THR A 53 10.86 4.89 -6.81
CA THR A 53 9.71 4.32 -7.50
C THR A 53 9.73 2.80 -7.39
N PHE A 54 8.63 2.24 -6.93
CA PHE A 54 8.40 0.81 -6.83
C PHE A 54 7.23 0.38 -7.71
N ARG A 55 7.31 -0.85 -8.21
CA ARG A 55 6.24 -1.49 -8.97
C ARG A 55 5.09 -1.85 -8.03
N CYS A 56 3.86 -1.67 -8.49
CA CYS A 56 2.68 -2.19 -7.78
C CYS A 56 2.70 -3.73 -7.75
N LEU A 57 2.37 -4.35 -6.62
CA LEU A 57 2.27 -5.81 -6.46
C LEU A 57 1.05 -6.35 -7.23
N GLY A 58 -0.06 -5.63 -7.17
CA GLY A 58 -1.27 -5.89 -7.95
C GLY A 58 -1.30 -5.15 -9.28
N ASP A 59 -2.49 -4.86 -9.73
CA ASP A 59 -2.72 -4.00 -10.88
C ASP A 59 -2.64 -2.53 -10.45
N GLY A 60 -2.06 -1.70 -11.29
CA GLY A 60 -1.92 -0.28 -11.00
C GLY A 60 -0.61 0.32 -11.50
N PRO A 61 -0.43 1.61 -11.31
CA PRO A 61 0.79 2.32 -11.70
C PRO A 61 1.96 1.97 -10.76
N ASP A 62 3.17 2.24 -11.23
CA ASP A 62 4.34 2.29 -10.36
C ASP A 62 4.20 3.51 -9.43
N VAL A 63 4.64 3.37 -8.19
CA VAL A 63 4.46 4.36 -7.13
C VAL A 63 5.79 5.00 -6.77
N ASN A 64 5.92 6.30 -6.97
CA ASN A 64 6.98 7.08 -6.34
C ASN A 64 6.53 7.43 -4.91
N LEU A 65 7.22 6.93 -3.89
CA LEU A 65 6.84 7.13 -2.50
C LEU A 65 6.75 8.62 -2.13
N SER A 66 7.66 9.46 -2.60
CA SER A 66 7.64 10.89 -2.31
C SER A 66 6.46 11.63 -2.92
N ALA A 67 5.76 11.03 -3.87
CA ALA A 67 4.59 11.59 -4.54
C ALA A 67 3.25 11.18 -3.89
N VAL A 68 3.24 10.24 -2.93
CA VAL A 68 2.01 9.80 -2.26
C VAL A 68 1.57 10.84 -1.23
N ARG A 69 0.45 11.53 -1.50
CA ARG A 69 -0.03 12.68 -0.73
C ARG A 69 -1.56 12.73 -0.66
N GLY A 70 -2.07 13.73 0.03
CA GLY A 70 -3.49 14.08 0.07
C GLY A 70 -4.27 13.42 1.21
N THR A 71 -3.84 12.26 1.68
CA THR A 71 -4.44 11.52 2.80
C THR A 71 -3.33 11.09 3.75
N PRO A 72 -3.55 11.10 5.09
CA PRO A 72 -2.61 10.48 6.01
C PRO A 72 -2.34 9.04 5.61
N LEU A 73 -1.08 8.61 5.73
CA LEU A 73 -0.62 7.34 5.19
C LEU A 73 0.09 6.51 6.27
N VAL A 74 -0.23 5.23 6.33
CA VAL A 74 0.52 4.20 7.05
C VAL A 74 1.28 3.37 6.04
N ILE A 75 2.62 3.39 6.11
CA ILE A 75 3.47 2.52 5.30
C ILE A 75 3.96 1.39 6.19
N ASN A 76 3.72 0.15 5.77
CA ASN A 76 4.26 -1.03 6.43
C ASN A 76 5.26 -1.74 5.52
N VAL A 77 6.50 -1.88 5.98
CA VAL A 77 7.54 -2.64 5.30
C VAL A 77 7.49 -4.07 5.81
N TRP A 78 7.25 -5.02 4.92
CA TRP A 78 6.95 -6.40 5.26
C TRP A 78 7.51 -7.41 4.24
N ALA A 79 7.40 -8.70 4.53
CA ALA A 79 7.66 -9.79 3.60
C ALA A 79 6.91 -11.05 4.02
N SER A 80 6.59 -11.93 3.08
CA SER A 80 5.87 -13.19 3.37
C SER A 80 6.71 -14.20 4.16
N TRP A 81 8.01 -14.11 4.06
CA TRP A 81 8.97 -14.97 4.80
C TRP A 81 9.29 -14.47 6.22
N CYS A 82 8.71 -13.33 6.65
CA CYS A 82 8.99 -12.67 7.92
C CYS A 82 7.94 -13.09 8.99
N PRO A 83 8.24 -13.94 9.96
CA PRO A 83 7.23 -14.41 10.94
C PRO A 83 6.55 -13.31 11.73
N PRO A 84 7.22 -12.25 12.23
CA PRO A 84 6.52 -11.15 12.89
C PRO A 84 5.63 -10.33 11.95
N CYS A 85 5.94 -10.26 10.64
CA CYS A 85 5.06 -9.63 9.65
C CYS A 85 3.77 -10.43 9.46
N ILE A 86 3.87 -11.77 9.44
CA ILE A 86 2.71 -12.67 9.37
C ILE A 86 1.80 -12.45 10.58
N ALA A 87 2.38 -12.29 11.77
CA ALA A 87 1.62 -12.09 12.99
C ALA A 87 0.83 -10.78 13.02
N GLU A 88 1.35 -9.69 12.43
CA GLU A 88 0.69 -8.38 12.42
C GLU A 88 -0.26 -8.15 11.22
N MET A 89 -0.17 -8.97 10.17
CA MET A 89 -0.96 -8.76 8.95
C MET A 89 -2.47 -8.66 9.21
N PRO A 90 -3.10 -9.50 10.06
CA PRO A 90 -4.53 -9.36 10.38
C PRO A 90 -4.88 -8.00 11.01
N ILE A 91 -3.98 -7.44 11.82
CA ILE A 91 -4.17 -6.13 12.47
C ILE A 91 -4.18 -5.04 11.42
N LEU A 92 -3.23 -5.09 10.47
CA LEU A 92 -3.12 -4.12 9.38
C LEU A 92 -4.31 -4.23 8.43
N ALA A 93 -4.70 -5.44 8.03
CA ALA A 93 -5.85 -5.68 7.16
C ALA A 93 -7.14 -5.10 7.76
N SER A 94 -7.41 -5.43 9.02
CA SER A 94 -8.59 -4.92 9.73
C SER A 94 -8.56 -3.39 9.87
N ALA A 95 -7.39 -2.80 10.18
CA ALA A 95 -7.26 -1.36 10.29
C ALA A 95 -7.43 -0.64 8.95
N ALA A 96 -6.90 -1.20 7.86
CA ALA A 96 -7.06 -0.64 6.52
C ALA A 96 -8.54 -0.60 6.11
N ALA A 97 -9.28 -1.68 6.36
CA ALA A 97 -10.71 -1.75 6.10
C ALA A 97 -11.52 -0.72 6.91
N ASP A 98 -11.27 -0.63 8.23
CA ASP A 98 -12.00 0.27 9.13
C ASP A 98 -11.74 1.75 8.85
N LEU A 99 -10.52 2.09 8.42
CA LEU A 99 -10.08 3.47 8.20
C LEU A 99 -10.12 3.89 6.73
N LYS A 100 -10.73 3.08 5.86
CA LYS A 100 -10.87 3.39 4.43
C LYS A 100 -11.44 4.80 4.21
N GLY A 101 -10.72 5.59 3.40
CA GLY A 101 -11.05 6.99 3.13
C GLY A 101 -10.59 7.99 4.19
N GLN A 102 -10.10 7.54 5.36
CA GLN A 102 -9.52 8.39 6.40
C GLN A 102 -8.00 8.28 6.46
N VAL A 103 -7.49 7.06 6.31
CA VAL A 103 -6.06 6.74 6.27
C VAL A 103 -5.82 5.81 5.10
N GLN A 104 -4.81 6.11 4.32
CA GLN A 104 -4.33 5.21 3.29
C GLN A 104 -3.32 4.22 3.89
N PHE A 105 -3.43 2.96 3.55
CA PHE A 105 -2.42 1.96 3.88
C PHE A 105 -1.64 1.59 2.61
N LEU A 106 -0.33 1.45 2.75
CA LEU A 106 0.56 1.03 1.67
C LEU A 106 1.59 0.04 2.20
N GLY A 107 1.55 -1.18 1.69
CA GLY A 107 2.60 -2.16 1.95
C GLY A 107 3.83 -1.89 1.09
N VAL A 108 5.01 -2.17 1.62
CA VAL A 108 6.25 -2.29 0.84
C VAL A 108 6.78 -3.69 1.08
N ASP A 109 6.52 -4.58 0.14
CA ASP A 109 6.99 -5.96 0.14
C ASP A 109 8.45 -6.00 -0.29
N ILE A 110 9.34 -6.49 0.59
CA ILE A 110 10.78 -6.44 0.35
C ILE A 110 11.39 -7.83 0.15
N GLU A 111 12.27 -7.92 -0.85
CA GLU A 111 13.11 -9.10 -1.08
C GLU A 111 12.29 -10.42 -1.09
N ASP A 112 11.11 -10.40 -1.71
CA ASP A 112 10.13 -11.47 -1.71
C ASP A 112 9.73 -11.89 -3.13
N ARG A 113 8.95 -12.95 -3.23
CA ARG A 113 8.32 -13.40 -4.47
C ARG A 113 6.87 -12.93 -4.49
N ASP A 114 6.47 -12.28 -5.58
CA ASP A 114 5.11 -11.76 -5.77
C ASP A 114 4.02 -12.79 -5.42
N SER A 115 4.20 -14.05 -5.85
CA SER A 115 3.23 -15.11 -5.56
C SER A 115 3.11 -15.42 -4.07
N ALA A 116 4.22 -15.40 -3.32
CA ALA A 116 4.23 -15.66 -1.88
C ALA A 116 3.62 -14.47 -1.13
N ALA A 117 3.95 -13.25 -1.54
CA ALA A 117 3.36 -12.03 -1.01
C ALA A 117 1.83 -12.01 -1.20
N LEU A 118 1.35 -12.27 -2.43
CA LEU A 118 -0.08 -12.33 -2.73
C LEU A 118 -0.81 -13.43 -1.96
N MET A 119 -0.20 -14.62 -1.84
CA MET A 119 -0.81 -15.73 -1.06
C MET A 119 -0.92 -15.37 0.43
N MET A 120 0.05 -14.66 0.99
CA MET A 120 -0.03 -14.18 2.36
C MET A 120 -1.17 -13.15 2.51
N MET A 121 -1.28 -12.18 1.61
CA MET A 121 -2.36 -11.19 1.63
C MET A 121 -3.73 -11.86 1.48
N GLU A 122 -3.89 -12.84 0.56
CA GLU A 122 -5.11 -13.64 0.41
C GLU A 122 -5.49 -14.35 1.73
N GLY A 123 -4.51 -14.96 2.38
CA GLY A 123 -4.74 -15.72 3.62
C GLY A 123 -5.20 -14.88 4.82
N PHE A 124 -5.03 -13.57 4.77
CA PHE A 124 -5.43 -12.64 5.83
C PHE A 124 -6.48 -11.60 5.40
N ASP A 125 -7.08 -11.79 4.22
CA ASP A 125 -8.03 -10.83 3.62
C ASP A 125 -7.46 -9.39 3.57
N ALA A 126 -6.14 -9.28 3.33
CA ALA A 126 -5.44 -8.02 3.26
C ALA A 126 -5.51 -7.49 1.83
N ASP A 127 -6.38 -6.53 1.58
CA ASP A 127 -6.66 -5.95 0.26
C ASP A 127 -6.00 -4.57 0.04
N PHE A 128 -5.31 -4.03 1.04
CA PHE A 128 -4.65 -2.73 0.90
C PHE A 128 -3.50 -2.78 -0.13
N PRO A 129 -3.28 -1.69 -0.90
CA PRO A 129 -2.27 -1.65 -1.95
C PRO A 129 -0.87 -1.93 -1.40
N SER A 130 -0.09 -2.67 -2.17
CA SER A 130 1.31 -2.97 -1.86
C SER A 130 2.20 -2.78 -3.08
N VAL A 131 3.41 -2.29 -2.84
CA VAL A 131 4.47 -2.16 -3.83
C VAL A 131 5.60 -3.13 -3.55
N VAL A 132 6.42 -3.41 -4.56
CA VAL A 132 7.47 -4.43 -4.51
C VAL A 132 8.86 -3.79 -4.56
N ASP A 133 9.68 -4.07 -3.57
CA ASP A 133 11.09 -3.70 -3.49
C ASP A 133 11.99 -4.93 -3.45
N ASN A 134 12.18 -5.59 -4.59
CA ASN A 134 13.00 -6.79 -4.72
C ASN A 134 14.48 -6.60 -4.37
N LYS A 135 14.94 -5.35 -4.31
CA LYS A 135 16.36 -5.02 -4.05
C LYS A 135 16.62 -4.54 -2.63
N GLY A 136 15.58 -4.38 -1.81
CA GLY A 136 15.69 -3.82 -0.47
C GLY A 136 16.16 -2.36 -0.47
N GLU A 137 15.78 -1.58 -1.49
CA GLU A 137 16.20 -0.17 -1.59
C GLU A 137 15.65 0.65 -0.45
N ILE A 138 14.41 0.40 -0.02
CA ILE A 138 13.78 1.09 1.10
C ILE A 138 14.57 0.89 2.39
N ARG A 139 15.16 -0.29 2.59
CA ARG A 139 15.97 -0.58 3.77
C ARG A 139 17.16 0.37 3.89
N ARG A 140 17.87 0.61 2.77
CA ARG A 140 19.01 1.53 2.73
C ARG A 140 18.58 2.99 2.87
N LEU A 141 17.53 3.40 2.15
CA LEU A 141 17.03 4.78 2.14
C LEU A 141 16.47 5.21 3.50
N MET A 142 15.81 4.29 4.22
CA MET A 142 15.13 4.56 5.47
C MET A 142 15.84 3.99 6.71
N ALA A 143 17.08 3.50 6.56
CA ALA A 143 17.88 2.88 7.63
C ALA A 143 17.09 1.79 8.38
N ILE A 144 16.53 0.83 7.63
CA ILE A 144 15.74 -0.29 8.15
C ILE A 144 16.66 -1.52 8.31
N SER A 145 16.77 -2.05 9.52
CA SER A 145 17.57 -3.27 9.78
C SER A 145 16.89 -4.54 9.24
N GLY A 146 15.56 -4.58 9.30
CA GLY A 146 14.73 -5.67 8.79
C GLY A 146 13.24 -5.41 9.03
N PRO A 147 12.35 -6.17 8.35
CA PRO A 147 10.91 -6.06 8.55
C PRO A 147 10.47 -6.71 9.88
N PRO A 148 9.28 -6.33 10.43
CA PRO A 148 8.46 -5.26 9.95
C PRO A 148 8.87 -3.89 10.49
N VAL A 149 8.56 -2.85 9.73
CA VAL A 149 8.65 -1.46 10.18
C VAL A 149 7.43 -0.71 9.69
N THR A 150 6.76 0.03 10.57
CA THR A 150 5.60 0.84 10.24
C THR A 150 5.92 2.32 10.34
N PHE A 151 5.65 3.09 9.29
CA PHE A 151 5.78 4.54 9.26
C PHE A 151 4.41 5.19 9.26
N PHE A 152 4.30 6.31 9.96
CA PHE A 152 3.12 7.16 9.99
C PHE A 152 3.45 8.48 9.30
N VAL A 153 2.69 8.82 8.29
CA VAL A 153 2.98 9.91 7.36
C VAL A 153 1.76 10.82 7.27
N LYS A 154 1.98 12.13 7.41
CA LYS A 154 0.92 13.13 7.23
C LYS A 154 0.57 13.30 5.75
N GLU A 155 -0.58 13.93 5.50
CA GLU A 155 -1.14 14.18 4.15
C GLU A 155 -0.16 14.87 3.18
N PHE A 156 0.84 15.55 3.70
CA PHE A 156 1.88 16.23 2.89
C PHE A 156 3.16 15.42 2.72
N GLY A 157 3.16 14.12 3.06
CA GLY A 157 4.32 13.25 2.90
C GLY A 157 5.37 13.32 4.03
N VAL A 158 5.09 14.07 5.10
CA VAL A 158 6.00 14.20 6.24
C VAL A 158 5.86 12.99 7.16
N ILE A 159 6.97 12.27 7.40
CA ILE A 159 7.01 11.17 8.37
C ILE A 159 6.97 11.75 9.78
N VAL A 160 5.94 11.40 10.54
CA VAL A 160 5.73 11.88 11.91
C VAL A 160 5.90 10.78 12.96
N GLY A 161 6.00 9.53 12.53
CA GLY A 161 6.19 8.40 13.43
C GLY A 161 6.82 7.20 12.73
N ARG A 162 7.52 6.38 13.53
CA ARG A 162 8.09 5.10 13.11
C ARG A 162 7.95 4.10 14.25
N HIS A 163 7.51 2.91 13.93
CA HIS A 163 7.52 1.75 14.82
C HIS A 163 8.39 0.66 14.21
N ASN A 164 9.34 0.13 14.98
CA ASN A 164 10.19 -1.00 14.55
C ASN A 164 9.72 -2.27 15.25
N GLY A 165 9.57 -3.32 14.50
CA GLY A 165 9.07 -4.61 14.98
C GLY A 165 7.56 -4.75 14.81
N SER A 166 7.04 -5.91 15.21
CA SER A 166 5.64 -6.26 15.03
C SER A 166 4.69 -5.43 15.92
N LEU A 167 3.54 -5.09 15.37
CA LEU A 167 2.42 -4.55 16.11
C LEU A 167 1.81 -5.67 16.95
N PRO A 168 1.73 -5.54 18.31
CA PRO A 168 1.26 -6.64 19.14
C PRO A 168 -0.25 -6.88 19.06
N ASP A 169 -1.04 -5.82 18.90
CA ASP A 169 -2.49 -5.86 18.86
C ASP A 169 -3.11 -4.58 18.26
N ASP A 170 -4.42 -4.61 18.02
CA ASP A 170 -5.22 -3.50 17.50
C ASP A 170 -5.17 -2.25 18.41
N ALA A 171 -5.18 -2.45 19.71
CA ALA A 171 -5.17 -1.34 20.68
C ALA A 171 -3.86 -0.56 20.58
N TYR A 172 -2.76 -1.25 20.39
CA TYR A 172 -1.45 -0.63 20.21
C TYR A 172 -1.37 0.15 18.89
N LEU A 173 -1.83 -0.44 17.78
CA LEU A 173 -1.90 0.30 16.50
C LEU A 173 -2.78 1.56 16.64
N ASN A 174 -3.95 1.45 17.30
CA ASN A 174 -4.82 2.59 17.53
C ASN A 174 -4.14 3.70 18.36
N GLN A 175 -3.34 3.35 19.38
CA GLN A 175 -2.54 4.34 20.12
C GLN A 175 -1.54 5.07 19.22
N LEU A 176 -0.87 4.35 18.31
CA LEU A 176 0.06 4.95 17.37
C LEU A 176 -0.65 5.86 16.35
N LEU A 177 -1.81 5.45 15.84
CA LEU A 177 -2.63 6.25 14.93
C LEU A 177 -3.08 7.56 15.60
N ILE A 178 -3.55 7.50 16.85
CA ILE A 178 -3.92 8.69 17.62
C ILE A 178 -2.70 9.58 17.84
N ARG A 179 -1.59 8.99 18.28
CA ARG A 179 -0.36 9.73 18.63
C ARG A 179 0.23 10.46 17.44
N TYR A 180 0.32 9.83 16.29
CA TYR A 180 1.04 10.36 15.14
C TYR A 180 0.15 11.05 14.12
N LEU A 181 -1.04 10.52 13.87
CA LEU A 181 -1.96 11.05 12.87
C LEU A 181 -3.13 11.82 13.47
N GLY A 182 -3.42 11.65 14.76
CA GLY A 182 -4.59 12.24 15.41
C GLY A 182 -5.90 11.51 15.03
N ILE A 183 -5.82 10.30 14.52
CA ILE A 183 -6.94 9.51 14.01
C ILE A 183 -7.21 8.34 14.96
N ARG A 184 -8.48 8.12 15.25
CA ARG A 184 -8.95 7.01 16.09
C ARG A 184 -9.68 6.01 15.21
N ARG A 185 -9.31 4.75 15.36
CA ARG A 185 -10.03 3.61 14.81
C ARG A 185 -11.21 3.21 15.72
#